data_c446f2e55479831133114292d9b2254b
#
_entry.id   c446f2e55479831133114292d9b2254b
#
_cell.length_a   1.000
_cell.length_b   1.000
_cell.length_c   1.000
_cell.angle_alpha   90.00
_cell.angle_beta   90.00
_cell.angle_gamma   90.00
#
_symmetry.space_group_name_H-M   'P 1'
#
loop_
_entity.id
_entity.type
_entity.pdbx_description
1 polymer ?
#
loop_
_entity_poly.entity_id
_entity_poly.type
_entity_poly.pdbx_seq_one_letter_code
_entity_poly.pdbx_strand_id
1 'polypeptide(L)'
;MNRRTFMQKTGLIMSGLTLSPLIGKSYSSIYGQTAPSNKVKVALIGCRSMGYGDLNTFLDYPETECVALCDVDDEWLNKRAADVEKKTGKIVPHLYKDWRRVIDNKDVDVVIIGTPDHWHCLPTVWACQAGKDVYVEKPLSNTIEECNLMEKAARKYNRIVQVGQWQRSDPHWDEAANFLKAGNIGRIRTVKVWAYQDGKPTLPVKPDCDAPAGVDYDMWLGPAPKRLSLIHISEPTRRV
;
A
#
# COMPACT_ATOMS: atom_id res chain seq x y z
N MET A 1 -30.15 18.19 9.25
CA MET A 1 -29.62 17.36 10.35
C MET A 1 -28.54 16.47 9.74
N ASN A 2 -27.25 16.62 10.17
CA ASN A 2 -26.18 15.84 9.56
C ASN A 2 -26.09 14.43 10.18
N ARG A 3 -25.43 13.47 9.47
CA ARG A 3 -25.30 12.07 9.88
C ARG A 3 -24.78 11.87 11.31
N ARG A 4 -23.87 12.74 11.77
CA ARG A 4 -23.26 12.68 13.10
C ARG A 4 -24.25 12.99 14.21
N THR A 5 -25.16 13.95 13.99
CA THR A 5 -26.20 14.33 14.94
C THR A 5 -27.32 13.30 15.01
N PHE A 6 -27.61 12.62 13.89
CA PHE A 6 -28.56 11.49 13.85
C PHE A 6 -28.05 10.31 14.68
N MET A 7 -26.79 9.91 14.49
CA MET A 7 -26.16 8.80 15.21
C MET A 7 -26.06 9.06 16.73
N GLN A 8 -25.75 10.30 17.14
CA GLN A 8 -25.71 10.66 18.56
C GLN A 8 -27.09 10.62 19.22
N LYS A 9 -28.15 10.98 18.52
CA LYS A 9 -29.53 10.94 19.07
C LYS A 9 -30.11 9.53 19.11
N THR A 10 -29.74 8.65 18.18
CA THR A 10 -30.22 7.26 18.18
C THR A 10 -29.49 6.41 19.22
N GLY A 11 -28.22 6.69 19.52
CA GLY A 11 -27.46 6.02 20.58
C GLY A 11 -27.97 6.29 22.01
N LEU A 12 -28.62 7.44 22.24
CA LEU A 12 -29.19 7.82 23.54
C LEU A 12 -30.54 7.16 23.85
N ILE A 13 -31.23 6.62 22.83
CA ILE A 13 -32.54 5.95 23.02
C ILE A 13 -32.37 4.47 23.40
N MET A 14 -31.21 3.87 23.11
CA MET A 14 -30.95 2.46 23.44
C MET A 14 -30.33 2.20 24.82
N SER A 15 -30.00 3.23 25.58
CA SER A 15 -29.40 3.07 26.94
C SER A 15 -30.43 2.83 28.07
N GLY A 16 -31.71 2.71 27.75
CA GLY A 16 -32.79 2.56 28.73
C GLY A 16 -33.44 1.18 28.85
N LEU A 17 -32.99 0.18 28.09
CA LEU A 17 -33.58 -1.16 28.12
C LEU A 17 -32.55 -2.20 28.62
N THR A 18 -32.61 -2.48 29.91
CA THR A 18 -31.97 -3.67 30.49
C THR A 18 -32.68 -4.92 29.99
N LEU A 19 -32.18 -5.58 28.99
CA LEU A 19 -32.65 -6.88 28.51
C LEU A 19 -31.63 -7.98 28.84
N SER A 20 -32.19 -9.01 29.44
CA SER A 20 -31.63 -10.26 30.00
C SER A 20 -30.50 -10.94 29.22
N PRO A 21 -29.71 -11.82 29.88
CA PRO A 21 -28.47 -12.42 29.35
C PRO A 21 -28.64 -13.53 28.31
N LEU A 22 -29.78 -13.59 27.62
CA LEU A 22 -30.07 -14.61 26.59
C LEU A 22 -29.73 -14.21 25.15
N ILE A 23 -29.20 -12.99 24.92
CA ILE A 23 -28.89 -12.47 23.56
C ILE A 23 -27.38 -12.51 23.26
N GLY A 24 -26.59 -13.18 24.06
CA GLY A 24 -25.12 -13.17 23.92
C GLY A 24 -24.53 -13.89 22.70
N LYS A 25 -25.32 -14.59 21.90
CA LYS A 25 -24.82 -15.34 20.71
C LYS A 25 -25.23 -14.79 19.34
N SER A 26 -26.10 -13.81 19.28
CA SER A 26 -26.59 -13.26 17.99
C SER A 26 -25.98 -11.88 17.66
N TYR A 27 -25.29 -11.22 18.58
CA TYR A 27 -24.74 -9.89 18.33
C TYR A 27 -23.49 -9.90 17.46
N SER A 28 -22.68 -10.97 17.49
CA SER A 28 -21.47 -11.08 16.68
C SER A 28 -21.75 -11.25 15.17
N SER A 29 -22.93 -11.76 14.80
CA SER A 29 -23.27 -11.96 13.39
C SER A 29 -23.88 -10.71 12.71
N ILE A 30 -24.36 -9.74 13.48
CA ILE A 30 -24.96 -8.49 12.96
C ILE A 30 -23.88 -7.40 12.80
N TYR A 31 -22.84 -7.41 13.62
CA TYR A 31 -21.71 -6.50 13.50
C TYR A 31 -20.59 -6.99 12.56
N GLY A 32 -20.70 -8.21 12.03
CA GLY A 32 -19.70 -8.82 11.14
C GLY A 32 -19.81 -8.43 9.66
N GLN A 33 -20.84 -7.70 9.26
CA GLN A 33 -20.96 -7.18 7.89
C GLN A 33 -20.80 -5.66 7.91
N THR A 34 -19.61 -5.19 7.53
CA THR A 34 -19.39 -3.76 7.31
C THR A 34 -20.33 -3.30 6.21
N ALA A 35 -21.19 -2.33 6.51
CA ALA A 35 -22.09 -1.78 5.50
C ALA A 35 -21.28 -1.32 4.29
N PRO A 36 -21.76 -1.52 3.05
CA PRO A 36 -21.04 -1.10 1.84
C PRO A 36 -20.57 0.36 1.87
N SER A 37 -21.29 1.23 2.57
CA SER A 37 -20.96 2.64 2.75
C SER A 37 -19.79 2.90 3.73
N ASN A 38 -19.37 1.90 4.49
CA ASN A 38 -18.28 2.01 5.49
C ASN A 38 -17.01 1.31 5.07
N LYS A 39 -16.95 0.76 3.86
CA LYS A 39 -15.75 0.13 3.35
C LYS A 39 -14.72 1.17 2.94
N VAL A 40 -13.45 0.85 3.22
CA VAL A 40 -12.28 1.59 2.72
C VAL A 40 -11.97 1.07 1.32
N LYS A 41 -12.11 1.92 0.33
CA LYS A 41 -11.86 1.58 -1.07
C LYS A 41 -10.38 1.78 -1.39
N VAL A 42 -9.70 0.69 -1.69
CA VAL A 42 -8.27 0.68 -1.96
C VAL A 42 -7.98 0.52 -3.45
N ALA A 43 -6.91 1.14 -3.91
CA ALA A 43 -6.35 0.95 -5.24
C ALA A 43 -4.87 0.60 -5.16
N LEU A 44 -4.39 -0.25 -6.09
CA LEU A 44 -2.99 -0.61 -6.19
C LEU A 44 -2.37 -0.01 -7.45
N ILE A 45 -1.21 0.62 -7.31
CA ILE A 45 -0.33 1.05 -8.40
C ILE A 45 0.96 0.23 -8.30
N GLY A 46 1.26 -0.57 -9.34
CA GLY A 46 2.37 -1.52 -9.34
C GLY A 46 1.93 -2.90 -8.82
N CYS A 47 1.47 -3.75 -9.73
CA CYS A 47 0.76 -4.99 -9.42
C CYS A 47 1.68 -6.22 -9.23
N ARG A 48 3.00 -6.06 -9.29
CA ARG A 48 3.93 -7.17 -9.11
C ARG A 48 4.31 -7.37 -7.64
N SER A 49 4.91 -8.51 -7.34
CA SER A 49 5.64 -8.85 -6.11
C SER A 49 5.05 -8.22 -4.83
N MET A 50 5.77 -7.28 -4.22
CA MET A 50 5.38 -6.66 -2.95
C MET A 50 4.07 -5.87 -3.04
N GLY A 51 3.87 -5.07 -4.09
CA GLY A 51 2.64 -4.30 -4.21
C GLY A 51 1.38 -5.18 -4.16
N TYR A 52 1.40 -6.34 -4.84
CA TYR A 52 0.29 -7.28 -4.70
C TYR A 52 0.25 -7.96 -3.34
N GLY A 53 1.39 -8.22 -2.71
CA GLY A 53 1.46 -8.74 -1.35
C GLY A 53 0.77 -7.81 -0.35
N ASP A 54 1.06 -6.50 -0.47
CA ASP A 54 0.42 -5.48 0.35
C ASP A 54 -1.09 -5.44 0.13
N LEU A 55 -1.54 -5.35 -1.13
CA LEU A 55 -2.97 -5.39 -1.43
C LEU A 55 -3.63 -6.65 -0.88
N ASN A 56 -2.97 -7.80 -1.02
CA ASN A 56 -3.51 -9.06 -0.52
C ASN A 56 -3.71 -9.04 0.99
N THR A 57 -2.81 -8.40 1.73
CA THR A 57 -2.94 -8.18 3.18
C THR A 57 -4.09 -7.22 3.52
N PHE A 58 -4.24 -6.13 2.77
CA PHE A 58 -5.40 -5.24 2.94
C PHE A 58 -6.72 -5.97 2.73
N LEU A 59 -6.78 -6.89 1.76
CA LEU A 59 -7.99 -7.66 1.45
C LEU A 59 -8.32 -8.77 2.48
N ASP A 60 -7.46 -9.03 3.46
CA ASP A 60 -7.78 -9.88 4.60
C ASP A 60 -8.71 -9.19 5.61
N TYR A 61 -8.83 -7.87 5.52
CA TYR A 61 -9.73 -7.08 6.35
C TYR A 61 -11.09 -6.89 5.66
N PRO A 62 -12.20 -7.31 6.29
CA PRO A 62 -13.53 -7.23 5.69
C PRO A 62 -14.00 -5.81 5.40
N GLU A 63 -13.36 -4.81 6.01
CA GLU A 63 -13.63 -3.39 5.81
C GLU A 63 -13.02 -2.85 4.51
N THR A 64 -12.15 -3.60 3.83
CA THR A 64 -11.49 -3.13 2.61
C THR A 64 -12.16 -3.67 1.34
N GLU A 65 -12.05 -2.92 0.25
CA GLU A 65 -12.51 -3.31 -1.06
C GLU A 65 -11.56 -2.77 -2.14
N CYS A 66 -11.02 -3.65 -2.99
CA CYS A 66 -10.22 -3.22 -4.12
C CYS A 66 -11.10 -2.71 -5.24
N VAL A 67 -10.98 -1.43 -5.58
CA VAL A 67 -11.77 -0.78 -6.63
C VAL A 67 -10.97 -0.43 -7.87
N ALA A 68 -9.64 -0.42 -7.82
CA ALA A 68 -8.80 -0.16 -8.98
C ALA A 68 -7.46 -0.87 -8.89
N LEU A 69 -6.96 -1.31 -10.04
CA LEU A 69 -5.58 -1.78 -10.22
C LEU A 69 -4.93 -0.98 -11.33
N CYS A 70 -3.64 -0.72 -11.19
CA CYS A 70 -2.84 -0.02 -12.20
C CYS A 70 -1.47 -0.67 -12.36
N ASP A 71 -1.15 -1.04 -13.57
CA ASP A 71 0.19 -1.49 -13.95
C ASP A 71 0.46 -1.14 -15.41
N VAL A 72 1.70 -0.89 -15.75
CA VAL A 72 2.15 -0.65 -17.13
C VAL A 72 2.23 -1.93 -17.96
N ASP A 73 2.14 -3.09 -17.32
CA ASP A 73 2.23 -4.43 -17.89
C ASP A 73 0.83 -5.08 -17.91
N ASP A 74 0.28 -5.29 -19.11
CA ASP A 74 -1.06 -5.84 -19.31
C ASP A 74 -1.21 -7.25 -18.73
N GLU A 75 -0.16 -8.06 -18.81
CA GLU A 75 -0.18 -9.44 -18.29
C GLU A 75 -0.37 -9.45 -16.77
N TRP A 76 0.43 -8.65 -16.05
CA TRP A 76 0.34 -8.57 -14.60
C TRP A 76 -0.94 -7.89 -14.14
N LEU A 77 -1.38 -6.85 -14.83
CA LEU A 77 -2.62 -6.16 -14.53
C LEU A 77 -3.82 -7.13 -14.58
N ASN A 78 -3.96 -7.86 -15.68
CA ASN A 78 -5.05 -8.81 -15.86
C ASN A 78 -4.96 -10.01 -14.90
N LYS A 79 -3.75 -10.53 -14.69
CA LYS A 79 -3.52 -11.61 -13.72
C LYS A 79 -3.97 -11.21 -12.31
N ARG A 80 -3.61 -10.01 -11.86
CA ARG A 80 -3.98 -9.55 -10.51
C ARG A 80 -5.44 -9.22 -10.38
N ALA A 81 -6.10 -8.77 -11.44
CA ALA A 81 -7.55 -8.62 -11.46
C ALA A 81 -8.24 -9.97 -11.19
N ALA A 82 -7.80 -11.03 -11.88
CA ALA A 82 -8.32 -12.38 -11.67
C ALA A 82 -7.99 -12.93 -10.25
N ASP A 83 -6.79 -12.66 -9.74
CA ASP A 83 -6.39 -13.08 -8.37
C ASP A 83 -7.28 -12.40 -7.30
N VAL A 84 -7.58 -11.11 -7.46
CA VAL A 84 -8.48 -10.36 -6.56
C VAL A 84 -9.90 -10.90 -6.64
N GLU A 85 -10.41 -11.14 -7.84
CA GLU A 85 -11.74 -11.73 -8.05
C GLU A 85 -11.83 -13.10 -7.39
N LYS A 86 -10.83 -13.96 -7.58
CA LYS A 86 -10.78 -15.28 -6.94
C LYS A 86 -10.78 -15.21 -5.41
N LYS A 87 -10.07 -14.23 -4.83
CA LYS A 87 -9.98 -14.05 -3.37
C LYS A 87 -11.27 -13.48 -2.78
N THR A 88 -11.85 -12.48 -3.43
CA THR A 88 -12.93 -11.67 -2.85
C THR A 88 -14.31 -12.01 -3.38
N GLY A 89 -14.41 -12.76 -4.47
CA GLY A 89 -15.66 -13.00 -5.22
C GLY A 89 -16.17 -11.77 -5.97
N LYS A 90 -15.36 -10.70 -6.09
CA LYS A 90 -15.73 -9.44 -6.73
C LYS A 90 -14.78 -9.08 -7.86
N ILE A 91 -15.35 -8.65 -8.98
CA ILE A 91 -14.59 -8.10 -10.11
C ILE A 91 -14.06 -6.71 -9.71
N VAL A 92 -12.79 -6.45 -10.01
CA VAL A 92 -12.21 -5.11 -9.86
C VAL A 92 -12.75 -4.20 -10.95
N PRO A 93 -13.48 -3.12 -10.60
CA PRO A 93 -14.22 -2.34 -11.59
C PRO A 93 -13.33 -1.52 -12.53
N HIS A 94 -12.11 -1.17 -12.09
CA HIS A 94 -11.24 -0.28 -12.86
C HIS A 94 -9.83 -0.85 -13.01
N LEU A 95 -9.40 -1.03 -14.27
CA LEU A 95 -8.04 -1.41 -14.63
C LEU A 95 -7.40 -0.28 -15.42
N TYR A 96 -6.25 0.22 -14.98
CA TYR A 96 -5.58 1.36 -15.57
C TYR A 96 -4.12 1.03 -15.94
N LYS A 97 -3.63 1.62 -17.01
CA LYS A 97 -2.18 1.64 -17.35
C LYS A 97 -1.48 2.90 -16.85
N ASP A 98 -2.22 3.95 -16.62
CA ASP A 98 -1.74 5.24 -16.14
C ASP A 98 -2.20 5.48 -14.71
N TRP A 99 -1.26 5.57 -13.80
CA TRP A 99 -1.50 5.77 -12.37
C TRP A 99 -2.27 7.07 -12.06
N ARG A 100 -2.18 8.09 -12.92
CA ARG A 100 -2.93 9.35 -12.76
C ARG A 100 -4.44 9.10 -12.74
N ARG A 101 -4.89 8.11 -13.51
CA ARG A 101 -6.31 7.70 -13.54
C ARG A 101 -6.78 7.11 -12.20
N VAL A 102 -5.88 6.47 -11.45
CA VAL A 102 -6.17 6.02 -10.07
C VAL A 102 -6.37 7.22 -9.16
N ILE A 103 -5.51 8.23 -9.28
CA ILE A 103 -5.59 9.44 -8.47
C ILE A 103 -6.87 10.23 -8.77
N ASP A 104 -7.27 10.32 -10.04
CA ASP A 104 -8.48 11.02 -10.48
C ASP A 104 -9.77 10.29 -10.06
N ASN A 105 -9.70 9.00 -9.77
CA ASN A 105 -10.85 8.20 -9.40
C ASN A 105 -11.34 8.58 -7.99
N LYS A 106 -12.54 9.16 -7.91
CA LYS A 106 -13.15 9.64 -6.65
C LYS A 106 -13.60 8.52 -5.72
N ASP A 107 -13.71 7.30 -6.24
CA ASP A 107 -14.09 6.14 -5.44
C ASP A 107 -12.93 5.53 -4.65
N VAL A 108 -11.70 5.99 -4.86
CA VAL A 108 -10.52 5.52 -4.15
C VAL A 108 -10.28 6.36 -2.90
N ASP A 109 -10.21 5.72 -1.75
CA ASP A 109 -9.88 6.33 -0.46
C ASP A 109 -8.38 6.22 -0.15
N VAL A 110 -7.79 5.04 -0.43
CA VAL A 110 -6.39 4.72 -0.14
C VAL A 110 -5.69 4.20 -1.38
N VAL A 111 -4.49 4.69 -1.63
CA VAL A 111 -3.63 4.24 -2.73
C VAL A 111 -2.45 3.44 -2.16
N ILE A 112 -2.30 2.21 -2.61
CA ILE A 112 -1.14 1.36 -2.34
C ILE A 112 -0.16 1.54 -3.49
N ILE A 113 1.08 1.95 -3.20
CA ILE A 113 2.12 2.22 -4.20
C ILE A 113 3.22 1.17 -4.04
N GLY A 114 3.23 0.18 -4.93
CA GLY A 114 4.21 -0.90 -5.02
C GLY A 114 5.03 -0.84 -6.31
N THR A 115 5.22 0.35 -6.85
CA THR A 115 6.03 0.63 -8.04
C THR A 115 7.52 0.49 -7.76
N PRO A 116 8.41 0.56 -8.78
CA PRO A 116 9.82 0.83 -8.56
C PRO A 116 10.04 2.18 -7.87
N ASP A 117 11.16 2.29 -7.14
CA ASP A 117 11.48 3.39 -6.22
C ASP A 117 11.34 4.80 -6.82
N HIS A 118 11.72 4.95 -8.10
CA HIS A 118 11.67 6.24 -8.81
C HIS A 118 10.24 6.73 -9.10
N TRP A 119 9.25 5.89 -8.88
CA TRP A 119 7.84 6.24 -8.98
C TRP A 119 7.14 6.45 -7.63
N HIS A 120 7.83 6.31 -6.49
CA HIS A 120 7.17 6.44 -5.18
C HIS A 120 6.72 7.87 -4.88
N CYS A 121 7.55 8.87 -5.22
CA CYS A 121 7.31 10.26 -4.85
C CYS A 121 6.09 10.87 -5.55
N LEU A 122 6.07 10.85 -6.89
CA LEU A 122 5.02 11.56 -7.65
C LEU A 122 3.61 11.07 -7.33
N PRO A 123 3.31 9.75 -7.38
CA PRO A 123 1.97 9.25 -7.03
C PRO A 123 1.60 9.55 -5.58
N THR A 124 2.55 9.49 -4.63
CA THR A 124 2.28 9.81 -3.23
C THR A 124 1.87 11.28 -3.05
N VAL A 125 2.63 12.20 -3.64
CA VAL A 125 2.34 13.64 -3.55
C VAL A 125 0.98 13.95 -4.18
N TRP A 126 0.69 13.40 -5.36
CA TRP A 126 -0.58 13.63 -6.06
C TRP A 126 -1.76 12.97 -5.36
N ALA A 127 -1.58 11.79 -4.76
CA ALA A 127 -2.62 11.15 -3.94
C ALA A 127 -2.97 12.04 -2.73
N CYS A 128 -1.97 12.56 -2.02
CA CYS A 128 -2.19 13.49 -0.92
C CYS A 128 -2.94 14.76 -1.38
N GLN A 129 -2.57 15.33 -2.53
CA GLN A 129 -3.25 16.49 -3.13
C GLN A 129 -4.71 16.19 -3.47
N ALA A 130 -4.99 14.98 -3.93
CA ALA A 130 -6.33 14.52 -4.26
C ALA A 130 -7.16 14.06 -3.03
N GLY A 131 -6.60 14.22 -1.82
CA GLY A 131 -7.29 13.88 -0.57
C GLY A 131 -7.31 12.40 -0.23
N LYS A 132 -6.42 11.59 -0.82
CA LYS A 132 -6.31 10.16 -0.58
C LYS A 132 -5.20 9.85 0.42
N ASP A 133 -5.40 8.83 1.24
CA ASP A 133 -4.37 8.28 2.08
C ASP A 133 -3.49 7.30 1.29
N VAL A 134 -2.27 7.05 1.76
CA VAL A 134 -1.27 6.31 0.98
C VAL A 134 -0.54 5.28 1.83
N TYR A 135 -0.40 4.09 1.28
CA TYR A 135 0.61 3.13 1.69
C TYR A 135 1.65 3.04 0.57
N VAL A 136 2.91 3.35 0.86
CA VAL A 136 3.99 3.34 -0.13
C VAL A 136 5.10 2.38 0.30
N GLU A 137 5.55 1.53 -0.62
CA GLU A 137 6.61 0.57 -0.35
C GLU A 137 7.96 1.23 -0.05
N LYS A 138 8.81 0.44 0.61
CA LYS A 138 10.21 0.82 0.90
C LYS A 138 11.10 0.60 -0.36
N PRO A 139 12.17 1.40 -0.52
CA PRO A 139 12.53 2.62 0.20
C PRO A 139 11.53 3.73 -0.11
N LEU A 140 11.40 4.70 0.80
CA LEU A 140 10.38 5.75 0.64
C LEU A 140 10.49 6.47 -0.71
N SER A 141 11.70 6.80 -1.15
CA SER A 141 11.99 7.33 -2.48
C SER A 141 13.49 7.21 -2.83
N ASN A 142 13.88 7.67 -4.02
CA ASN A 142 15.26 7.65 -4.49
C ASN A 142 16.16 8.71 -3.86
N THR A 143 15.60 9.86 -3.47
CA THR A 143 16.36 10.98 -2.91
C THR A 143 15.77 11.48 -1.59
N ILE A 144 16.61 12.15 -0.79
CA ILE A 144 16.15 12.77 0.46
C ILE A 144 15.17 13.91 0.17
N GLU A 145 15.37 14.65 -0.91
CA GLU A 145 14.48 15.73 -1.33
C GLU A 145 13.08 15.22 -1.63
N GLU A 146 12.97 14.10 -2.34
CA GLU A 146 11.69 13.44 -2.61
C GLU A 146 11.01 12.96 -1.31
N CYS A 147 11.77 12.35 -0.39
CA CYS A 147 11.24 11.98 0.92
C CYS A 147 10.66 13.20 1.67
N ASN A 148 11.38 14.33 1.66
CA ASN A 148 10.94 15.58 2.28
C ASN A 148 9.68 16.15 1.58
N LEU A 149 9.56 16.02 0.26
CA LEU A 149 8.36 16.44 -0.48
C LEU A 149 7.15 15.60 -0.11
N MET A 150 7.31 14.28 0.03
CA MET A 150 6.25 13.37 0.43
C MET A 150 5.77 13.67 1.85
N GLU A 151 6.70 13.88 2.80
CA GLU A 151 6.34 14.28 4.17
C GLU A 151 5.58 15.63 4.20
N LYS A 152 6.09 16.63 3.48
CA LYS A 152 5.42 17.94 3.38
C LYS A 152 4.02 17.82 2.76
N ALA A 153 3.85 16.99 1.74
CA ALA A 153 2.54 16.77 1.12
C ALA A 153 1.57 16.10 2.11
N ALA A 154 1.99 15.04 2.80
CA ALA A 154 1.17 14.37 3.81
C ALA A 154 0.66 15.37 4.87
N ARG A 155 1.57 16.19 5.42
CA ARG A 155 1.23 17.21 6.42
C ARG A 155 0.33 18.31 5.86
N LYS A 156 0.69 18.87 4.69
CA LYS A 156 -0.05 19.97 4.05
C LYS A 156 -1.50 19.60 3.75
N TYR A 157 -1.72 18.39 3.26
CA TYR A 157 -3.05 17.93 2.85
C TYR A 157 -3.76 17.13 3.94
N ASN A 158 -3.15 16.99 5.12
CA ASN A 158 -3.67 16.22 6.26
C ASN A 158 -4.05 14.80 5.85
N ARG A 159 -3.11 14.09 5.19
CA ARG A 159 -3.28 12.70 4.77
C ARG A 159 -2.40 11.77 5.57
N ILE A 160 -2.87 10.53 5.72
CA ILE A 160 -2.09 9.46 6.34
C ILE A 160 -1.21 8.86 5.24
N VAL A 161 0.10 8.87 5.46
CA VAL A 161 1.07 8.20 4.59
C VAL A 161 1.86 7.20 5.44
N GLN A 162 1.66 5.92 5.14
CA GLN A 162 2.38 4.82 5.78
C GLN A 162 3.45 4.30 4.83
N VAL A 163 4.69 4.21 5.31
CA VAL A 163 5.79 3.57 4.57
C VAL A 163 5.82 2.08 4.89
N GLY A 164 6.01 1.23 3.89
CA GLY A 164 6.03 -0.23 3.95
C GLY A 164 7.21 -0.83 4.71
N GLN A 165 7.56 -0.29 5.86
CA GLN A 165 8.59 -0.80 6.78
C GLN A 165 8.00 -1.90 7.68
N TRP A 166 7.38 -2.91 7.08
CA TRP A 166 6.57 -3.93 7.73
C TRP A 166 7.26 -4.65 8.89
N GLN A 167 8.59 -4.85 8.82
CA GLN A 167 9.35 -5.44 9.93
C GLN A 167 9.25 -4.63 11.22
N ARG A 168 9.03 -3.32 11.16
CA ARG A 168 8.86 -2.48 12.36
C ARG A 168 7.57 -2.76 13.12
N SER A 169 6.62 -3.43 12.49
CA SER A 169 5.35 -3.84 13.11
C SER A 169 5.39 -5.27 13.65
N ASP A 170 6.53 -5.94 13.54
CA ASP A 170 6.69 -7.31 13.98
C ASP A 170 6.97 -7.35 15.49
N PRO A 171 6.23 -8.15 16.29
CA PRO A 171 6.31 -8.17 17.76
C PRO A 171 7.71 -8.35 18.32
N HIS A 172 8.57 -9.13 17.65
CA HIS A 172 9.95 -9.36 18.14
C HIS A 172 10.82 -8.08 18.11
N TRP A 173 10.52 -7.12 17.23
CA TRP A 173 11.22 -5.82 17.23
C TRP A 173 10.77 -4.95 18.40
N ASP A 174 9.49 -4.98 18.76
CA ASP A 174 8.96 -4.28 19.92
C ASP A 174 9.56 -4.88 21.22
N GLU A 175 9.64 -6.20 21.30
CA GLU A 175 10.28 -6.89 22.40
C GLU A 175 11.75 -6.49 22.55
N ALA A 176 12.52 -6.53 21.46
CA ALA A 176 13.91 -6.11 21.45
C ALA A 176 14.09 -4.62 21.84
N ALA A 177 13.24 -3.74 21.32
CA ALA A 177 13.27 -2.33 21.66
C ALA A 177 12.96 -2.08 23.14
N ASN A 178 11.97 -2.78 23.70
CA ASN A 178 11.62 -2.70 25.11
C ASN A 178 12.73 -3.23 26.00
N PHE A 179 13.37 -4.33 25.61
CA PHE A 179 14.53 -4.89 26.32
C PHE A 179 15.68 -3.87 26.41
N LEU A 180 15.97 -3.18 25.30
CA LEU A 180 17.02 -2.14 25.25
C LEU A 180 16.63 -0.92 26.10
N LYS A 181 15.39 -0.44 25.99
CA LYS A 181 14.88 0.71 26.76
C LYS A 181 14.87 0.44 28.26
N ALA A 182 14.67 -0.79 28.68
CA ALA A 182 14.75 -1.20 30.08
C ALA A 182 16.18 -1.16 30.66
N GLY A 183 17.19 -0.87 29.84
CA GLY A 183 18.58 -0.76 30.27
C GLY A 183 19.29 -2.11 30.49
N ASN A 184 18.73 -3.23 30.04
CA ASN A 184 19.25 -4.57 30.29
C ASN A 184 20.66 -4.81 29.78
N ILE A 185 21.13 -4.04 28.79
CA ILE A 185 22.52 -4.10 28.28
C ILE A 185 23.37 -2.91 28.73
N GLY A 186 22.84 -2.09 29.66
CA GLY A 186 23.52 -0.89 30.13
C GLY A 186 23.66 0.20 29.06
N ARG A 187 24.69 1.05 29.20
CA ARG A 187 24.92 2.15 28.26
C ARG A 187 25.43 1.64 26.90
N ILE A 188 24.66 1.85 25.85
CA ILE A 188 25.06 1.53 24.47
C ILE A 188 26.20 2.48 24.06
N ARG A 189 27.35 1.94 23.71
CA ARG A 189 28.53 2.69 23.26
C ARG A 189 28.77 2.53 21.75
N THR A 190 28.43 1.37 21.21
CA THR A 190 28.67 1.04 19.79
C THR A 190 27.50 0.20 19.28
N VAL A 191 27.07 0.51 18.07
CA VAL A 191 26.12 -0.29 17.30
C VAL A 191 26.78 -0.70 16.00
N LYS A 192 26.81 -1.99 15.70
CA LYS A 192 27.26 -2.52 14.42
C LYS A 192 26.06 -3.09 13.67
N VAL A 193 25.90 -2.67 12.43
CA VAL A 193 24.84 -3.14 11.55
C VAL A 193 25.48 -3.78 10.32
N TRP A 194 25.06 -4.98 10.00
CA TRP A 194 25.50 -5.68 8.79
C TRP A 194 24.36 -6.51 8.23
N ALA A 195 24.39 -6.76 6.93
CA ALA A 195 23.46 -7.67 6.27
C ALA A 195 24.27 -8.71 5.49
N TYR A 196 23.94 -9.97 5.69
CA TYR A 196 24.43 -11.04 4.83
C TYR A 196 23.53 -11.09 3.60
N GLN A 197 24.08 -10.72 2.45
CA GLN A 197 23.44 -10.92 1.15
C GLN A 197 24.20 -11.99 0.37
N ASP A 198 24.42 -13.12 1.02
CA ASP A 198 25.14 -14.22 0.42
C ASP A 198 24.24 -15.04 -0.52
N GLY A 199 24.80 -15.53 -1.62
CA GLY A 199 24.18 -16.53 -2.48
C GLY A 199 23.31 -16.03 -3.61
N LYS A 200 23.19 -14.74 -3.88
CA LYS A 200 22.59 -14.31 -5.16
C LYS A 200 23.67 -14.40 -6.26
N PRO A 201 23.48 -15.27 -7.27
CA PRO A 201 24.41 -15.32 -8.38
C PRO A 201 24.50 -13.96 -9.06
N THR A 202 25.70 -13.61 -9.54
CA THR A 202 25.86 -12.44 -10.40
C THR A 202 24.86 -12.56 -11.55
N LEU A 203 23.98 -11.58 -11.69
CA LEU A 203 23.03 -11.59 -12.79
C LEU A 203 23.82 -11.50 -14.10
N PRO A 204 23.59 -12.39 -15.06
CA PRO A 204 24.25 -12.32 -16.35
C PRO A 204 23.93 -10.97 -17.00
N VAL A 205 24.94 -10.35 -17.59
CA VAL A 205 24.73 -9.16 -18.44
C VAL A 205 23.90 -9.62 -19.64
N LYS A 206 22.68 -9.09 -19.73
CA LYS A 206 21.81 -9.36 -20.86
C LYS A 206 21.90 -8.20 -21.86
N PRO A 207 21.84 -8.49 -23.17
CA PRO A 207 21.85 -7.44 -24.17
C PRO A 207 20.60 -6.57 -24.04
N ASP A 208 20.71 -5.32 -24.48
CA ASP A 208 19.57 -4.45 -24.65
C ASP A 208 18.56 -5.07 -25.61
N CYS A 209 17.29 -4.89 -25.34
CA CYS A 209 16.21 -5.41 -26.17
C CYS A 209 15.04 -4.42 -26.22
N ASP A 210 14.12 -4.63 -27.13
CA ASP A 210 12.86 -3.90 -27.17
C ASP A 210 12.00 -4.24 -25.95
N ALA A 211 11.11 -3.33 -25.59
CA ALA A 211 10.14 -3.58 -24.54
C ALA A 211 9.24 -4.77 -24.92
N PRO A 212 8.92 -5.65 -23.96
CA PRO A 212 7.96 -6.72 -24.22
C PRO A 212 6.61 -6.17 -24.69
N ALA A 213 5.93 -6.96 -25.52
CA ALA A 213 4.57 -6.62 -25.95
C ALA A 213 3.65 -6.46 -24.73
N GLY A 214 2.76 -5.47 -24.76
CA GLY A 214 1.83 -5.19 -23.66
C GLY A 214 2.41 -4.34 -22.52
N VAL A 215 3.69 -3.98 -22.58
CA VAL A 215 4.34 -3.13 -21.57
C VAL A 215 4.50 -1.70 -22.06
N ASP A 216 3.96 -0.72 -21.33
CA ASP A 216 4.25 0.70 -21.55
C ASP A 216 5.60 1.05 -20.90
N TYR A 217 6.66 0.92 -21.69
CA TYR A 217 8.02 1.11 -21.20
C TYR A 217 8.36 2.57 -20.92
N ASP A 218 7.81 3.51 -21.66
CA ASP A 218 8.01 4.94 -21.39
C ASP A 218 7.39 5.34 -20.05
N MET A 219 6.21 4.84 -19.74
CA MET A 219 5.61 5.02 -18.41
C MET A 219 6.38 4.26 -17.32
N TRP A 220 6.93 3.08 -17.61
CA TRP A 220 7.76 2.34 -16.65
C TRP A 220 9.03 3.11 -16.30
N LEU A 221 9.72 3.69 -17.28
CA LEU A 221 10.88 4.54 -17.07
C LEU A 221 10.53 5.81 -16.31
N GLY A 222 9.44 6.47 -16.68
CA GLY A 222 8.99 7.71 -16.05
C GLY A 222 10.10 8.77 -15.95
N PRO A 223 10.42 9.21 -14.71
CA PRO A 223 11.46 10.21 -14.49
C PRO A 223 12.90 9.67 -14.65
N ALA A 224 13.09 8.37 -14.82
CA ALA A 224 14.41 7.80 -15.05
C ALA A 224 14.95 8.15 -16.46
N PRO A 225 16.28 8.24 -16.64
CA PRO A 225 16.85 8.50 -17.96
C PRO A 225 16.43 7.47 -19.00
N LYS A 226 16.08 7.93 -20.20
CA LYS A 226 15.68 7.05 -21.30
C LYS A 226 16.83 6.14 -21.72
N ARG A 227 16.55 4.84 -21.82
CA ARG A 227 17.48 3.79 -22.25
C ARG A 227 16.72 2.65 -22.91
N LEU A 228 17.41 1.77 -23.63
CA LEU A 228 16.84 0.53 -24.14
C LEU A 228 16.37 -0.37 -22.99
N SER A 229 15.39 -1.21 -23.29
CA SER A 229 14.76 -2.03 -22.27
C SER A 229 15.71 -3.09 -21.72
N LEU A 230 15.84 -3.11 -20.40
CA LEU A 230 16.43 -4.17 -19.63
C LEU A 230 15.38 -4.72 -18.64
N ILE A 231 14.13 -4.80 -19.08
CA ILE A 231 12.97 -5.07 -18.22
C ILE A 231 13.02 -6.43 -17.51
N HIS A 232 13.85 -7.33 -17.97
CA HIS A 232 14.16 -8.58 -17.29
C HIS A 232 15.15 -8.42 -16.12
N ILE A 233 15.73 -7.23 -15.93
CA ILE A 233 16.48 -6.86 -14.74
C ILE A 233 15.48 -6.23 -13.78
N SER A 234 15.26 -6.87 -12.67
CA SER A 234 14.13 -6.64 -11.78
C SER A 234 14.03 -5.25 -11.14
N GLU A 235 15.05 -4.39 -11.25
CA GLU A 235 15.00 -3.01 -10.72
C GLU A 235 15.99 -2.11 -11.47
N PRO A 236 15.57 -0.91 -11.96
CA PRO A 236 16.46 0.01 -12.65
C PRO A 236 17.51 0.65 -11.75
N THR A 237 17.38 0.56 -10.44
CA THR A 237 18.19 1.26 -9.44
C THR A 237 19.29 0.41 -8.82
N ARG A 238 19.32 -0.90 -9.02
CA ARG A 238 20.42 -1.75 -8.57
C ARG A 238 21.61 -1.72 -9.54
N ARG A 239 22.25 -0.56 -9.69
CA ARG A 239 23.66 -0.54 -10.02
C ARG A 239 24.45 -0.46 -8.72
N VAL A 240 25.03 -1.55 -8.37
CA VAL A 240 26.15 -1.56 -7.44
C VAL A 240 27.35 -0.95 -8.15
#